data_52e1fe2d92893383f038b5b703950fc4
#
_entry.id   52e1fe2d92893383f038b5b703950fc4
#
_cell.length_a   1.000
_cell.length_b   1.000
_cell.length_c   1.000
_cell.angle_alpha   90.00
_cell.angle_beta   90.00
_cell.angle_gamma   90.00
#
_symmetry.space_group_name_H-M   'P 1'
#
loop_
_entity.id
_entity.type
_entity.pdbx_description
1 polymer ?
#
loop_
_entity_poly.entity_id
_entity_poly.type
_entity_poly.pdbx_seq_one_letter_code
_entity_poly.pdbx_strand_id
1 'polypeptide(L)'
;MDEIVCANTAFRYWRCPPQVRDLYPRLPNSEDGWRALSQAPFVTDVLKTPMISTTAPGGVNYHSGLRTTIHCEDASGVDSTLETAMGFRVTNPLATLFTMARFVTPIDLVLAMYEFCGWFTVFEPTAVVEAELVKAEDATQDATTESYFDLDESQDEAQWKRVYARVKVKEQVNSKGANGQKKTKEVIKLKGTSLWMRTPLIELNELHEYAHKMKSRKWGRKFYNAAQMVTGIAASPLEVAGVLLLSLPRSRGGVGFRNVYVNDLTPLTAAAQSIAGQKVCYGDIVIVNPVIMNAGIVELQGEVIHGSGAVLDHDAKRMTALQSMGYDVFLVTHDMLNDAEQLDAIVRSLCSRLELRYRCKTKAQKTAETELRANVLCNWLEIGR
;
A
#
# COMPACT_ATOMS: atom_id res chain seq x y z
N MET A 1 21.88 4.51 22.15
CA MET A 1 22.32 4.92 20.79
C MET A 1 21.78 6.32 20.54
N ASP A 2 22.65 7.32 20.41
CA ASP A 2 22.21 8.72 20.21
C ASP A 2 21.74 8.99 18.78
N GLU A 3 21.90 8.01 17.91
CA GLU A 3 21.46 8.09 16.52
C GLU A 3 20.01 7.69 16.35
N ILE A 4 19.33 8.41 15.48
CA ILE A 4 17.92 8.22 15.17
C ILE A 4 17.83 7.66 13.75
N VAL A 5 17.26 6.49 13.60
CA VAL A 5 16.99 5.90 12.28
C VAL A 5 15.95 6.71 11.55
N CYS A 6 16.22 7.07 10.28
CA CYS A 6 15.36 7.96 9.49
C CYS A 6 15.26 7.52 8.01
N ALA A 7 14.51 8.27 7.22
CA ALA A 7 14.35 8.10 5.78
C ALA A 7 13.98 6.66 5.37
N ASN A 8 14.63 6.13 4.32
CA ASN A 8 14.31 4.81 3.76
C ASN A 8 14.47 3.68 4.80
N THR A 9 15.39 3.81 5.75
CA THR A 9 15.58 2.80 6.82
C THR A 9 14.41 2.83 7.80
N ALA A 10 13.97 4.01 8.23
CA ALA A 10 12.78 4.15 9.06
C ALA A 10 11.50 3.71 8.32
N PHE A 11 11.41 4.00 7.03
CA PHE A 11 10.29 3.54 6.21
C PHE A 11 10.16 2.01 6.19
N ARG A 12 11.27 1.29 6.07
CA ARG A 12 11.28 -0.19 6.16
C ARG A 12 10.86 -0.68 7.54
N TYR A 13 11.28 0.02 8.60
CA TYR A 13 10.83 -0.29 9.97
C TYR A 13 9.31 -0.18 10.09
N TRP A 14 8.72 0.92 9.60
CA TRP A 14 7.28 1.16 9.67
C TRP A 14 6.44 0.22 8.79
N ARG A 15 7.04 -0.36 7.77
CA ARG A 15 6.42 -1.39 6.92
C ARG A 15 6.36 -2.76 7.59
N CYS A 16 7.27 -3.04 8.49
CA CYS A 16 7.37 -4.35 9.12
C CYS A 16 6.22 -4.54 10.12
N PRO A 17 5.37 -5.58 9.96
CA PRO A 17 4.28 -5.84 10.89
C PRO A 17 4.78 -6.08 12.32
N PRO A 18 4.05 -5.63 13.37
CA PRO A 18 4.44 -5.84 14.75
C PRO A 18 4.74 -7.30 15.08
N GLN A 19 3.84 -8.22 14.71
CA GLN A 19 3.99 -9.65 14.92
C GLN A 19 5.22 -10.25 14.22
N VAL A 20 5.67 -9.64 13.13
CA VAL A 20 6.94 -10.02 12.47
C VAL A 20 8.13 -9.48 13.24
N ARG A 21 8.05 -8.22 13.72
CA ARG A 21 9.13 -7.63 14.54
C ARG A 21 9.39 -8.42 15.80
N ASP A 22 8.35 -8.94 16.41
CA ASP A 22 8.43 -9.71 17.67
C ASP A 22 9.13 -11.08 17.50
N LEU A 23 9.27 -11.57 16.27
CA LEU A 23 10.04 -12.78 15.97
C LEU A 23 11.57 -12.55 15.93
N TYR A 24 12.00 -11.29 15.89
CA TYR A 24 13.42 -10.96 15.86
C TYR A 24 13.97 -10.70 17.28
N PRO A 25 15.24 -11.11 17.55
CA PRO A 25 15.89 -10.76 18.81
C PRO A 25 16.10 -9.24 18.90
N ARG A 26 16.18 -8.73 20.12
CA ARG A 26 16.55 -7.34 20.37
C ARG A 26 17.91 -7.03 19.71
N LEU A 27 18.04 -5.81 19.22
CA LEU A 27 19.29 -5.37 18.62
C LEU A 27 20.41 -5.30 19.67
N PRO A 28 21.67 -5.57 19.26
CA PRO A 28 22.84 -5.39 20.13
C PRO A 28 22.92 -3.95 20.65
N ASN A 29 23.43 -3.79 21.87
CA ASN A 29 23.67 -2.48 22.45
C ASN A 29 24.74 -1.71 21.65
N SER A 30 24.72 -0.37 21.76
CA SER A 30 25.71 0.50 21.10
C SER A 30 27.16 0.20 21.48
N GLU A 31 27.38 -0.39 22.68
CA GLU A 31 28.67 -0.83 23.17
C GLU A 31 29.28 -1.97 22.35
N ASP A 32 28.43 -2.83 21.74
CA ASP A 32 28.85 -3.95 20.87
C ASP A 32 29.34 -3.50 19.49
N GLY A 33 29.14 -2.21 19.17
CA GLY A 33 29.63 -1.57 17.96
C GLY A 33 28.77 -1.81 16.71
N TRP A 34 29.02 -0.98 15.70
CA TRP A 34 28.28 -0.99 14.42
C TRP A 34 28.42 -2.29 13.63
N ARG A 35 29.49 -3.04 13.85
CA ARG A 35 29.69 -4.33 13.16
C ARG A 35 28.69 -5.36 13.64
N ALA A 36 28.51 -5.48 14.95
CA ALA A 36 27.52 -6.39 15.54
C ALA A 36 26.09 -5.99 15.12
N LEU A 37 25.78 -4.68 15.18
CA LEU A 37 24.49 -4.16 14.75
C LEU A 37 24.19 -4.48 13.28
N SER A 38 25.16 -4.27 12.37
CA SER A 38 24.96 -4.52 10.94
C SER A 38 24.76 -5.98 10.57
N GLN A 39 25.14 -6.90 11.45
CA GLN A 39 24.96 -8.34 11.30
C GLN A 39 23.70 -8.86 12.00
N ALA A 40 23.02 -8.02 12.77
CA ALA A 40 21.78 -8.42 13.45
C ALA A 40 20.70 -8.81 12.41
N PRO A 41 19.97 -9.93 12.63
CA PRO A 41 18.97 -10.42 11.67
C PRO A 41 17.93 -9.36 11.27
N PHE A 42 17.42 -8.58 12.21
CA PHE A 42 16.48 -7.51 11.90
C PHE A 42 17.07 -6.44 10.99
N VAL A 43 18.35 -6.11 11.14
CA VAL A 43 19.03 -5.14 10.28
C VAL A 43 19.24 -5.71 8.88
N THR A 44 19.69 -6.95 8.77
CA THR A 44 19.92 -7.58 7.44
C THR A 44 18.63 -7.84 6.69
N ASP A 45 17.59 -8.24 7.38
CA ASP A 45 16.33 -8.69 6.78
C ASP A 45 15.34 -7.54 6.54
N VAL A 46 15.25 -6.60 7.47
CA VAL A 46 14.26 -5.52 7.46
C VAL A 46 14.87 -4.17 7.15
N LEU A 47 15.75 -3.67 8.00
CA LEU A 47 16.29 -2.31 7.88
C LEU A 47 17.21 -2.15 6.67
N LYS A 48 17.94 -3.20 6.28
CA LYS A 48 18.95 -3.23 5.22
C LYS A 48 20.15 -2.31 5.49
N THR A 49 21.27 -2.58 4.84
CA THR A 49 22.47 -1.75 4.91
C THR A 49 22.75 -1.10 3.55
N PRO A 50 23.32 0.10 3.48
CA PRO A 50 23.67 0.96 4.60
C PRO A 50 22.44 1.54 5.30
N MET A 51 22.45 1.63 6.62
CA MET A 51 21.38 2.30 7.37
C MET A 51 21.50 3.81 7.27
N ILE A 52 20.37 4.49 7.10
CA ILE A 52 20.28 5.94 7.11
C ILE A 52 19.85 6.38 8.52
N SER A 53 20.66 7.18 9.16
CA SER A 53 20.39 7.73 10.48
C SER A 53 20.65 9.24 10.50
N THR A 54 20.13 9.91 11.51
CA THR A 54 20.41 11.31 11.81
C THR A 54 20.91 11.44 13.25
N THR A 55 21.65 12.51 13.49
CA THR A 55 22.11 12.87 14.85
C THR A 55 21.40 14.15 15.30
N ALA A 56 21.53 14.46 16.58
CA ALA A 56 21.11 15.74 17.14
C ALA A 56 21.73 16.94 16.36
N PRO A 57 21.15 18.16 16.49
CA PRO A 57 21.68 19.35 15.85
C PRO A 57 23.19 19.56 16.09
N GLY A 58 23.94 19.86 15.04
CA GLY A 58 25.40 20.00 15.11
C GLY A 58 26.19 18.74 14.76
N GLY A 59 25.53 17.61 14.53
CA GLY A 59 26.19 16.37 14.11
C GLY A 59 26.75 16.44 12.69
N VAL A 60 27.85 15.71 12.46
CA VAL A 60 28.53 15.67 11.17
C VAL A 60 27.94 14.55 10.30
N ASN A 61 27.77 14.81 9.01
CA ASN A 61 27.44 13.77 8.04
C ASN A 61 28.57 12.75 7.96
N TYR A 62 28.26 11.51 8.20
CA TYR A 62 29.20 10.40 8.09
C TYR A 62 28.67 9.37 7.07
N HIS A 63 29.56 8.88 6.23
CA HIS A 63 29.23 7.87 5.22
C HIS A 63 30.23 6.71 5.30
N SER A 64 29.71 5.50 5.47
CA SER A 64 30.48 4.26 5.39
C SER A 64 29.68 3.19 4.66
N GLY A 65 30.30 2.08 4.31
CA GLY A 65 29.61 0.92 3.73
C GLY A 65 28.50 0.34 4.61
N LEU A 66 28.52 0.62 5.92
CA LEU A 66 27.56 0.09 6.90
C LEU A 66 26.47 1.09 7.25
N ARG A 67 26.78 2.39 7.24
CA ARG A 67 25.81 3.44 7.59
C ARG A 67 26.04 4.72 6.82
N THR A 68 24.98 5.50 6.66
CA THR A 68 25.01 6.88 6.23
C THR A 68 24.32 7.72 7.30
N THR A 69 25.08 8.58 7.98
CA THR A 69 24.51 9.55 8.92
C THR A 69 24.30 10.86 8.18
N ILE A 70 23.09 11.38 8.25
CA ILE A 70 22.72 12.68 7.67
C ILE A 70 22.27 13.62 8.77
N HIS A 71 22.72 14.87 8.70
CA HIS A 71 22.18 15.90 9.55
C HIS A 71 20.80 16.31 9.03
N CYS A 72 19.78 16.19 9.86
CA CYS A 72 18.41 16.59 9.56
C CYS A 72 17.86 17.34 10.79
N GLU A 73 17.89 18.66 10.72
CA GLU A 73 17.45 19.54 11.82
C GLU A 73 16.01 19.25 12.24
N ASP A 74 15.15 18.92 11.28
CA ASP A 74 13.73 18.69 11.53
C ASP A 74 13.40 17.29 12.08
N ALA A 75 14.34 16.34 11.98
CA ALA A 75 14.16 14.98 12.50
C ALA A 75 14.68 14.80 13.94
N SER A 76 15.36 15.82 14.48
CA SER A 76 15.97 15.75 15.82
C SER A 76 15.10 16.31 16.96
N GLY A 77 13.91 16.82 16.64
CA GLY A 77 12.93 17.30 17.62
C GLY A 77 12.38 16.13 18.45
N VAL A 78 12.07 16.37 19.73
CA VAL A 78 11.52 15.34 20.65
C VAL A 78 10.24 14.74 20.10
N ASP A 79 9.40 15.56 19.46
CA ASP A 79 8.12 15.15 18.87
C ASP A 79 8.25 14.41 17.53
N SER A 80 9.46 14.38 16.95
CA SER A 80 9.71 13.76 15.64
C SER A 80 10.25 12.33 15.75
N THR A 81 10.47 11.80 16.96
CA THR A 81 11.13 10.52 17.18
C THR A 81 10.43 9.67 18.23
N LEU A 82 10.50 8.35 18.04
CA LEU A 82 9.93 7.35 18.94
C LEU A 82 11.01 6.35 19.33
N GLU A 83 10.97 5.87 20.59
CA GLU A 83 11.73 4.70 21.02
C GLU A 83 11.03 3.43 20.57
N THR A 84 11.80 2.49 20.04
CA THR A 84 11.30 1.20 19.62
C THR A 84 11.50 0.14 20.70
N ALA A 85 10.65 -0.88 20.73
CA ALA A 85 10.83 -2.04 21.61
C ALA A 85 12.16 -2.79 21.34
N MET A 86 12.78 -2.56 20.19
CA MET A 86 14.06 -3.16 19.79
C MET A 86 15.30 -2.40 20.29
N GLY A 87 15.13 -1.28 21.02
CA GLY A 87 16.20 -0.55 21.68
C GLY A 87 16.90 0.51 20.83
N PHE A 88 16.26 1.00 19.76
CA PHE A 88 16.76 2.15 18.99
C PHE A 88 15.66 3.21 18.80
N ARG A 89 16.08 4.42 18.44
CA ARG A 89 15.16 5.52 18.12
C ARG A 89 14.91 5.59 16.63
N VAL A 90 13.65 5.84 16.24
CA VAL A 90 13.23 5.99 14.86
C VAL A 90 12.45 7.30 14.69
N THR A 91 12.53 7.92 13.53
CA THR A 91 11.64 9.07 13.20
C THR A 91 10.19 8.60 13.18
N ASN A 92 9.27 9.43 13.67
CA ASN A 92 7.84 9.17 13.54
C ASN A 92 7.45 9.09 12.05
N PRO A 93 6.25 8.60 11.70
CA PRO A 93 5.88 8.38 10.31
C PRO A 93 5.97 9.64 9.44
N LEU A 94 5.53 10.82 9.91
CA LEU A 94 5.60 12.08 9.16
C LEU A 94 7.05 12.52 8.89
N ALA A 95 7.89 12.50 9.92
CA ALA A 95 9.30 12.84 9.78
C ALA A 95 10.07 11.81 8.93
N THR A 96 9.65 10.54 8.96
CA THR A 96 10.18 9.50 8.07
C THR A 96 9.95 9.86 6.60
N LEU A 97 8.71 10.15 6.22
CA LEU A 97 8.37 10.55 4.85
C LEU A 97 9.08 11.85 4.44
N PHE A 98 9.18 12.81 5.35
CA PHE A 98 9.89 14.06 5.06
C PHE A 98 11.38 13.83 4.78
N THR A 99 12.05 13.04 5.61
CA THR A 99 13.47 12.71 5.41
C THR A 99 13.72 11.86 4.17
N MET A 100 12.75 11.01 3.77
CA MET A 100 12.78 10.27 2.49
C MET A 100 12.79 11.18 1.27
N ALA A 101 12.20 12.37 1.33
CA ALA A 101 12.12 13.28 0.20
C ALA A 101 13.50 13.60 -0.42
N ARG A 102 14.59 13.44 0.33
CA ARG A 102 15.97 13.59 -0.17
C ARG A 102 16.40 12.44 -1.09
N PHE A 103 15.92 11.22 -0.84
CA PHE A 103 16.53 9.99 -1.39
C PHE A 103 15.70 9.34 -2.49
N VAL A 104 14.38 9.53 -2.49
CA VAL A 104 13.46 8.84 -3.40
C VAL A 104 12.97 9.75 -4.53
N THR A 105 12.41 9.20 -5.60
CA THR A 105 11.76 10.00 -6.65
C THR A 105 10.48 10.69 -6.13
N PRO A 106 9.95 11.71 -6.80
CA PRO A 106 8.66 12.30 -6.41
C PRO A 106 7.50 11.29 -6.38
N ILE A 107 7.45 10.35 -7.32
CA ILE A 107 6.40 9.33 -7.36
C ILE A 107 6.57 8.30 -6.24
N ASP A 108 7.78 7.81 -5.99
CA ASP A 108 8.02 6.89 -4.86
C ASP A 108 7.60 7.52 -3.52
N LEU A 109 7.84 8.83 -3.39
CA LEU A 109 7.39 9.56 -2.20
C LEU A 109 5.85 9.61 -2.08
N VAL A 110 5.15 9.79 -3.21
CA VAL A 110 3.68 9.74 -3.24
C VAL A 110 3.18 8.34 -2.87
N LEU A 111 3.79 7.29 -3.42
CA LEU A 111 3.43 5.90 -3.10
C LEU A 111 3.65 5.61 -1.61
N ALA A 112 4.79 6.03 -1.05
CA ALA A 112 5.08 5.90 0.38
C ALA A 112 4.08 6.66 1.26
N MET A 113 3.64 7.87 0.84
CA MET A 113 2.61 8.64 1.53
C MET A 113 1.26 7.94 1.50
N TYR A 114 0.84 7.40 0.33
CA TYR A 114 -0.38 6.60 0.23
C TYR A 114 -0.35 5.37 1.12
N GLU A 115 0.81 4.68 1.21
CA GLU A 115 0.95 3.53 2.09
C GLU A 115 0.83 3.90 3.56
N PHE A 116 1.37 5.04 3.98
CA PHE A 116 1.30 5.48 5.37
C PHE A 116 -0.07 6.02 5.77
N CYS A 117 -0.79 6.64 4.84
CA CYS A 117 -2.18 7.08 5.03
C CYS A 117 -3.20 5.98 4.71
N GLY A 118 -2.80 4.86 4.11
CA GLY A 118 -3.67 3.80 3.65
C GLY A 118 -3.94 2.73 4.72
N TRP A 119 -4.90 1.88 4.41
CA TRP A 119 -5.25 0.70 5.21
C TRP A 119 -4.41 -0.52 4.86
N PHE A 120 -3.26 -0.33 4.25
CA PHE A 120 -2.39 -1.41 3.84
C PHE A 120 -0.91 -1.07 4.08
N THR A 121 -0.08 -2.09 4.00
CA THR A 121 1.37 -1.99 3.84
C THR A 121 1.87 -3.16 3.01
N VAL A 122 3.04 -2.97 2.39
CA VAL A 122 3.67 -4.02 1.58
C VAL A 122 4.95 -4.48 2.26
N PHE A 123 4.93 -5.70 2.78
CA PHE A 123 6.08 -6.30 3.46
C PHE A 123 6.19 -7.79 3.12
N GLU A 124 7.38 -8.23 2.73
CA GLU A 124 7.69 -9.62 2.44
C GLU A 124 8.62 -10.18 3.52
N PRO A 125 8.15 -11.13 4.36
CA PRO A 125 9.00 -11.78 5.34
C PRO A 125 10.05 -12.67 4.68
N THR A 126 11.18 -12.87 5.34
CA THR A 126 12.17 -13.87 4.88
C THR A 126 11.60 -15.28 5.02
N ALA A 127 12.17 -16.24 4.28
CA ALA A 127 11.71 -17.63 4.33
C ALA A 127 11.71 -18.23 5.75
N VAL A 128 12.65 -17.80 6.61
CA VAL A 128 12.72 -18.23 8.01
C VAL A 128 11.56 -17.68 8.82
N VAL A 129 11.31 -16.38 8.70
CA VAL A 129 10.19 -15.70 9.37
C VAL A 129 8.85 -16.20 8.86
N GLU A 130 8.74 -16.44 7.54
CA GLU A 130 7.55 -17.04 6.92
C GLU A 130 7.20 -18.39 7.56
N ALA A 131 8.20 -19.26 7.77
CA ALA A 131 7.99 -20.56 8.38
C ALA A 131 7.50 -20.46 9.83
N GLU A 132 7.94 -19.46 10.59
CA GLU A 132 7.45 -19.22 11.96
C GLU A 132 6.03 -18.64 11.97
N LEU A 133 5.72 -17.73 11.04
CA LEU A 133 4.36 -17.20 10.89
C LEU A 133 3.35 -18.29 10.55
N VAL A 134 3.66 -19.17 9.61
CA VAL A 134 2.79 -20.31 9.24
C VAL A 134 2.55 -21.23 10.43
N LYS A 135 3.58 -21.53 11.26
CA LYS A 135 3.41 -22.34 12.47
C LYS A 135 2.47 -21.67 13.49
N ALA A 136 2.59 -20.35 13.65
CA ALA A 136 1.75 -19.60 14.58
C ALA A 136 0.29 -19.58 14.10
N GLU A 137 0.05 -19.46 12.79
CA GLU A 137 -1.26 -19.44 12.16
C GLU A 137 -1.95 -20.81 12.20
N ASP A 138 -1.22 -21.91 11.96
CA ASP A 138 -1.75 -23.29 12.08
C ASP A 138 -2.19 -23.61 13.51
N ALA A 139 -1.58 -22.95 14.51
CA ALA A 139 -1.96 -23.12 15.91
C ALA A 139 -3.24 -22.35 16.28
N THR A 140 -3.65 -21.37 15.46
CA THR A 140 -4.82 -20.50 15.68
C THR A 140 -5.97 -20.79 14.72
N GLN A 141 -6.13 -22.03 14.21
CA GLN A 141 -7.15 -22.41 13.21
C GLN A 141 -8.56 -21.92 13.57
N ASP A 142 -8.86 -20.71 13.17
CA ASP A 142 -10.19 -20.15 12.87
C ASP A 142 -10.07 -18.91 11.97
N ALA A 143 -9.20 -18.97 10.96
CA ALA A 143 -9.06 -17.90 9.98
C ALA A 143 -10.25 -17.93 9.02
N THR A 144 -11.35 -17.37 9.44
CA THR A 144 -12.45 -16.95 8.57
C THR A 144 -11.93 -15.94 7.57
N THR A 145 -12.21 -16.19 6.31
CA THR A 145 -11.98 -15.26 5.19
C THR A 145 -12.99 -14.11 5.32
N GLU A 146 -12.78 -13.21 6.26
CA GLU A 146 -13.64 -12.04 6.45
C GLU A 146 -13.28 -10.94 5.44
N SER A 147 -14.31 -10.23 5.04
CA SER A 147 -14.29 -9.11 4.11
C SER A 147 -13.28 -8.02 4.55
N TYR A 148 -12.70 -7.33 3.59
CA TYR A 148 -11.72 -6.23 3.76
C TYR A 148 -12.18 -5.10 4.70
N PHE A 149 -13.48 -4.98 4.99
CA PHE A 149 -14.09 -3.85 5.68
C PHE A 149 -14.66 -4.16 7.07
N ASP A 150 -14.55 -5.40 7.56
CA ASP A 150 -14.88 -5.75 8.92
C ASP A 150 -13.68 -5.57 9.88
N LEU A 151 -12.93 -4.47 9.70
CA LEU A 151 -12.04 -3.99 10.74
C LEU A 151 -12.93 -3.34 11.81
N ASP A 152 -13.35 -4.14 12.76
CA ASP A 152 -13.95 -3.64 14.00
C ASP A 152 -12.93 -2.69 14.65
N GLU A 153 -13.33 -1.43 14.85
CA GLU A 153 -12.49 -0.38 15.49
C GLU A 153 -12.05 -0.78 16.91
N SER A 154 -12.61 -1.86 17.46
CA SER A 154 -12.29 -2.41 18.78
C SER A 154 -11.15 -3.45 18.77
N GLN A 155 -10.63 -3.86 17.61
CA GLN A 155 -9.55 -4.86 17.56
C GLN A 155 -8.19 -4.22 17.78
N ASP A 156 -7.45 -4.80 18.73
CA ASP A 156 -6.09 -4.47 19.14
C ASP A 156 -5.24 -3.93 17.97
N GLU A 157 -4.79 -2.67 18.07
CA GLU A 157 -3.84 -2.01 17.14
C GLU A 157 -2.52 -2.79 16.99
N ALA A 158 -2.34 -3.88 17.74
CA ALA A 158 -1.12 -4.65 17.84
C ALA A 158 -0.90 -5.67 16.72
N GLN A 159 -1.93 -6.07 15.97
CA GLN A 159 -1.79 -7.10 14.93
C GLN A 159 -2.33 -6.64 13.58
N TRP A 160 -1.47 -6.68 12.57
CA TRP A 160 -1.87 -6.43 11.20
C TRP A 160 -2.33 -7.73 10.55
N LYS A 161 -3.39 -7.67 9.72
CA LYS A 161 -3.93 -8.84 9.04
C LYS A 161 -3.19 -9.07 7.71
N ARG A 162 -2.64 -10.26 7.51
CA ARG A 162 -2.00 -10.63 6.25
C ARG A 162 -3.03 -11.04 5.20
N VAL A 163 -2.84 -10.63 3.97
CA VAL A 163 -3.67 -11.05 2.84
C VAL A 163 -3.13 -12.35 2.25
N TYR A 164 -4.03 -13.33 2.01
CA TYR A 164 -3.68 -14.65 1.48
C TYR A 164 -4.20 -14.82 0.07
N ALA A 165 -3.35 -15.39 -0.79
CA ALA A 165 -3.72 -15.84 -2.12
C ALA A 165 -4.04 -17.34 -2.12
N ARG A 166 -5.04 -17.72 -2.91
CA ARG A 166 -5.30 -19.13 -3.21
C ARG A 166 -4.48 -19.58 -4.39
N VAL A 167 -3.58 -20.53 -4.17
CA VAL A 167 -2.71 -21.09 -5.22
C VAL A 167 -3.06 -22.55 -5.45
N LYS A 168 -3.16 -22.94 -6.73
CA LYS A 168 -3.32 -24.35 -7.10
C LYS A 168 -1.96 -25.05 -7.01
N VAL A 169 -1.85 -26.03 -6.14
CA VAL A 169 -0.65 -26.84 -5.94
C VAL A 169 -0.93 -28.26 -6.40
N LYS A 170 -0.02 -28.85 -7.17
CA LYS A 170 -0.10 -30.27 -7.55
C LYS A 170 0.52 -31.13 -6.46
N GLU A 171 -0.29 -31.85 -5.69
CA GLU A 171 0.18 -32.79 -4.68
C GLU A 171 0.23 -34.22 -5.26
N GLN A 172 1.33 -34.92 -4.96
CA GLN A 172 1.42 -36.34 -5.29
C GLN A 172 0.58 -37.16 -4.30
N VAL A 173 -0.45 -37.82 -4.79
CA VAL A 173 -1.26 -38.71 -3.97
C VAL A 173 -0.58 -40.09 -3.90
N ASN A 174 -0.44 -40.65 -2.69
CA ASN A 174 0.17 -41.96 -2.45
C ASN A 174 -0.65 -43.14 -2.98
N SER A 175 -1.53 -42.95 -3.98
CA SER A 175 -2.24 -44.02 -4.66
C SER A 175 -1.53 -44.38 -5.96
N LYS A 176 -1.01 -45.60 -6.08
CA LYS A 176 -0.51 -46.14 -7.33
C LYS A 176 -1.69 -46.36 -8.28
N GLY A 177 -1.71 -45.67 -9.41
CA GLY A 177 -2.61 -46.01 -10.52
C GLY A 177 -2.28 -47.38 -11.08
N ALA A 178 -3.18 -47.98 -11.87
CA ALA A 178 -3.01 -49.32 -12.48
C ALA A 178 -1.71 -49.50 -13.28
N ASN A 179 -1.02 -48.40 -13.67
CA ASN A 179 0.25 -48.42 -14.43
C ASN A 179 1.45 -47.92 -13.58
N GLY A 180 1.41 -47.92 -12.24
CA GLY A 180 2.53 -47.54 -11.40
C GLY A 180 2.85 -46.02 -11.39
N GLN A 181 2.12 -45.19 -12.15
CA GLN A 181 2.27 -43.74 -12.16
C GLN A 181 1.62 -43.14 -10.92
N LYS A 182 2.34 -42.23 -10.23
CA LYS A 182 1.82 -41.44 -9.11
C LYS A 182 0.74 -40.51 -9.62
N LYS A 183 -0.47 -40.60 -9.05
CA LYS A 183 -1.55 -39.67 -9.37
C LYS A 183 -1.22 -38.34 -8.71
N THR A 184 -1.30 -37.25 -9.47
CA THR A 184 -1.27 -35.89 -8.96
C THR A 184 -2.69 -35.35 -8.80
N LYS A 185 -3.00 -34.77 -7.63
CA LYS A 185 -4.26 -34.07 -7.37
C LYS A 185 -3.97 -32.58 -7.26
N GLU A 186 -4.77 -31.76 -7.93
CA GLU A 186 -4.74 -30.33 -7.69
C GLU A 186 -5.44 -30.01 -6.37
N VAL A 187 -4.72 -29.35 -5.47
CA VAL A 187 -5.22 -28.89 -4.18
C VAL A 187 -5.05 -27.36 -4.13
N ILE A 188 -6.05 -26.66 -3.62
CA ILE A 188 -5.96 -25.23 -3.39
C ILE A 188 -5.34 -25.02 -2.00
N LYS A 189 -4.23 -24.28 -1.95
CA LYS A 189 -3.59 -23.86 -0.69
C LYS A 189 -3.64 -22.34 -0.57
N LEU A 190 -3.73 -21.87 0.67
CA LEU A 190 -3.53 -20.45 0.98
C LEU A 190 -2.02 -20.18 1.05
N LYS A 191 -1.58 -19.13 0.37
CA LYS A 191 -0.21 -18.63 0.42
C LYS A 191 -0.25 -17.17 0.85
N GLY A 192 0.48 -16.83 1.91
CA GLY A 192 0.64 -15.45 2.33
C GLY A 192 1.22 -14.58 1.21
N THR A 193 0.65 -13.40 1.03
CA THR A 193 1.16 -12.39 0.11
C THR A 193 2.06 -11.41 0.83
N SER A 194 2.64 -10.47 0.09
CA SER A 194 3.35 -9.32 0.67
C SER A 194 2.41 -8.19 1.12
N LEU A 195 1.10 -8.31 0.91
CA LEU A 195 0.11 -7.31 1.30
C LEU A 195 -0.40 -7.59 2.73
N TRP A 196 -0.40 -6.56 3.56
CA TRP A 196 -0.89 -6.59 4.93
C TRP A 196 -1.89 -5.46 5.14
N MET A 197 -2.99 -5.76 5.82
CA MET A 197 -4.00 -4.78 6.20
C MET A 197 -3.68 -4.22 7.59
N ARG A 198 -3.77 -2.91 7.73
CA ARG A 198 -3.54 -2.18 8.98
C ARG A 198 -4.30 -0.86 8.99
N THR A 199 -4.46 -0.28 10.16
CA THR A 199 -4.90 1.12 10.31
C THR A 199 -3.85 2.09 9.76
N PRO A 200 -4.23 3.27 9.24
CA PRO A 200 -3.32 4.31 8.82
C PRO A 200 -2.29 4.68 9.91
N LEU A 201 -1.03 4.88 9.52
CA LEU A 201 -0.01 5.43 10.43
C LEU A 201 -0.12 6.94 10.58
N ILE A 202 -0.74 7.59 9.62
CA ILE A 202 -0.88 9.05 9.51
C ILE A 202 -2.27 9.35 8.97
N GLU A 203 -2.97 10.29 9.58
CA GLU A 203 -4.20 10.83 8.97
C GLU A 203 -3.86 11.71 7.76
N LEU A 204 -4.74 11.70 6.75
CA LEU A 204 -4.54 12.48 5.52
C LEU A 204 -4.43 13.98 5.80
N ASN A 205 -5.21 14.50 6.74
CA ASN A 205 -5.17 15.90 7.15
C ASN A 205 -3.83 16.24 7.82
N GLU A 206 -3.33 15.37 8.70
CA GLU A 206 -2.02 15.54 9.34
C GLU A 206 -0.88 15.60 8.31
N LEU A 207 -0.94 14.73 7.27
CA LEU A 207 0.03 14.77 6.18
C LEU A 207 0.03 16.13 5.46
N HIS A 208 -1.15 16.65 5.13
CA HIS A 208 -1.27 17.93 4.41
C HIS A 208 -0.83 19.12 5.28
N GLU A 209 -1.20 19.15 6.55
CA GLU A 209 -0.78 20.20 7.49
C GLU A 209 0.74 20.17 7.69
N TYR A 210 1.31 19.00 7.93
CA TYR A 210 2.74 18.83 8.07
C TYR A 210 3.49 19.24 6.80
N ALA A 211 2.98 18.85 5.62
CA ALA A 211 3.56 19.26 4.34
C ALA A 211 3.54 20.78 4.14
N HIS A 212 2.47 21.44 4.55
CA HIS A 212 2.38 22.90 4.51
C HIS A 212 3.41 23.55 5.45
N LYS A 213 3.54 23.05 6.68
CA LYS A 213 4.54 23.50 7.67
C LYS A 213 5.97 23.35 7.16
N MET A 214 6.27 22.22 6.49
CA MET A 214 7.62 21.91 6.03
C MET A 214 8.00 22.51 4.68
N LYS A 215 7.07 23.19 3.97
CA LYS A 215 7.22 23.64 2.59
C LYS A 215 8.45 24.52 2.33
N SER A 216 8.83 25.37 3.28
CA SER A 216 9.99 26.27 3.18
C SER A 216 11.32 25.63 3.55
N ARG A 217 11.31 24.43 4.11
CA ARG A 217 12.52 23.70 4.50
C ARG A 217 13.22 23.08 3.27
N LYS A 218 14.48 22.71 3.43
CA LYS A 218 15.21 21.94 2.42
C LYS A 218 14.44 20.66 2.10
N TRP A 219 14.21 20.36 0.81
CA TRP A 219 13.34 19.29 0.30
C TRP A 219 11.83 19.47 0.55
N GLY A 220 11.44 20.49 1.34
CA GLY A 220 10.06 20.73 1.70
C GLY A 220 9.13 20.97 0.51
N ARG A 221 9.62 21.64 -0.56
CA ARG A 221 8.82 21.84 -1.77
C ARG A 221 8.49 20.53 -2.50
N LYS A 222 9.47 19.60 -2.56
CA LYS A 222 9.24 18.26 -3.13
C LYS A 222 8.24 17.49 -2.31
N PHE A 223 8.40 17.50 -0.98
CA PHE A 223 7.50 16.86 -0.03
C PHE A 223 6.07 17.42 -0.15
N TYR A 224 5.93 18.75 -0.11
CA TYR A 224 4.64 19.41 -0.27
C TYR A 224 3.94 19.04 -1.57
N ASN A 225 4.66 19.08 -2.70
CA ASN A 225 4.10 18.74 -4.01
C ASN A 225 3.69 17.25 -4.09
N ALA A 226 4.39 16.35 -3.43
CA ALA A 226 4.03 14.94 -3.31
C ALA A 226 2.76 14.77 -2.47
N ALA A 227 2.68 15.40 -1.31
CA ALA A 227 1.51 15.34 -0.45
C ALA A 227 0.23 15.83 -1.14
N GLN A 228 0.33 16.87 -2.00
CA GLN A 228 -0.84 17.34 -2.78
C GLN A 228 -1.36 16.33 -3.81
N MET A 229 -0.65 15.25 -4.09
CA MET A 229 -1.09 14.17 -4.96
C MET A 229 -1.78 13.01 -4.20
N VAL A 230 -1.75 13.06 -2.88
CA VAL A 230 -2.46 12.09 -2.03
C VAL A 230 -3.83 12.68 -1.71
N THR A 231 -4.87 12.13 -2.32
CA THR A 231 -6.22 12.72 -2.29
C THR A 231 -7.26 11.85 -1.57
N GLY A 232 -6.85 10.69 -1.05
CA GLY A 232 -7.75 9.79 -0.34
C GLY A 232 -7.00 8.65 0.33
N ILE A 233 -7.74 7.75 0.96
CA ILE A 233 -7.23 6.61 1.71
C ILE A 233 -7.43 5.36 0.86
N ALA A 234 -6.34 4.73 0.43
CA ALA A 234 -6.37 3.50 -0.35
C ALA A 234 -6.21 2.26 0.55
N ALA A 235 -6.74 1.12 0.11
CA ALA A 235 -6.59 -0.16 0.79
C ALA A 235 -5.64 -1.13 0.07
N SER A 236 -5.13 -0.74 -1.10
CA SER A 236 -4.21 -1.58 -1.87
C SER A 236 -3.28 -0.77 -2.80
N PRO A 237 -2.13 -1.33 -3.21
CA PRO A 237 -1.27 -0.78 -4.25
C PRO A 237 -1.99 -0.50 -5.58
N LEU A 238 -2.92 -1.38 -5.96
CA LEU A 238 -3.65 -1.25 -7.22
C LEU A 238 -4.61 -0.06 -7.20
N GLU A 239 -5.28 0.19 -6.07
CA GLU A 239 -6.11 1.38 -5.88
C GLU A 239 -5.28 2.66 -6.00
N VAL A 240 -4.10 2.71 -5.40
CA VAL A 240 -3.19 3.86 -5.54
C VAL A 240 -2.82 4.09 -7.00
N ALA A 241 -2.47 3.03 -7.74
CA ALA A 241 -2.15 3.13 -9.16
C ALA A 241 -3.36 3.65 -9.96
N GLY A 242 -4.55 3.11 -9.73
CA GLY A 242 -5.80 3.56 -10.38
C GLY A 242 -6.10 5.02 -10.11
N VAL A 243 -6.03 5.45 -8.84
CA VAL A 243 -6.24 6.84 -8.44
C VAL A 243 -5.28 7.78 -9.15
N LEU A 244 -3.97 7.49 -9.12
CA LEU A 244 -2.96 8.34 -9.74
C LEU A 244 -3.12 8.41 -11.26
N LEU A 245 -3.41 7.29 -11.94
CA LEU A 245 -3.66 7.26 -13.37
C LEU A 245 -4.92 8.04 -13.77
N LEU A 246 -5.98 8.02 -12.96
CA LEU A 246 -7.22 8.68 -13.27
C LEU A 246 -7.24 10.16 -12.84
N SER A 247 -6.64 10.52 -11.71
CA SER A 247 -6.75 11.86 -11.12
C SER A 247 -5.61 12.83 -11.50
N LEU A 248 -4.37 12.34 -11.66
CA LEU A 248 -3.25 13.23 -11.96
C LEU A 248 -3.47 14.02 -13.27
N PRO A 249 -2.97 15.27 -13.34
CA PRO A 249 -3.04 16.06 -14.56
C PRO A 249 -2.39 15.37 -15.76
N ARG A 250 -2.93 15.60 -16.95
CA ARG A 250 -2.45 15.01 -18.20
C ARG A 250 -0.97 15.32 -18.50
N SER A 251 -0.48 16.47 -18.05
CA SER A 251 0.94 16.83 -18.12
C SER A 251 1.84 15.93 -17.27
N ARG A 252 1.26 15.21 -16.31
CA ARG A 252 1.94 14.22 -15.45
C ARG A 252 1.56 12.78 -15.79
N GLY A 253 0.88 12.56 -16.93
CA GLY A 253 0.51 11.24 -17.42
C GLY A 253 -0.85 10.73 -16.97
N GLY A 254 -1.55 11.42 -16.07
CA GLY A 254 -2.90 11.03 -15.66
C GLY A 254 -3.98 11.40 -16.67
N VAL A 255 -5.20 10.98 -16.41
CA VAL A 255 -6.40 11.34 -17.20
C VAL A 255 -6.84 12.77 -16.87
N GLY A 256 -6.73 13.17 -15.61
CA GLY A 256 -7.07 14.50 -15.12
C GLY A 256 -8.54 14.65 -14.70
N PHE A 257 -9.18 13.59 -14.22
CA PHE A 257 -10.48 13.70 -13.55
C PHE A 257 -10.29 14.50 -12.25
N ARG A 258 -11.24 15.39 -11.94
CA ARG A 258 -11.09 16.31 -10.80
C ARG A 258 -11.81 15.84 -9.53
N ASN A 259 -13.00 15.28 -9.69
CA ASN A 259 -13.83 14.83 -8.58
C ASN A 259 -13.68 13.32 -8.44
N VAL A 260 -12.53 12.90 -7.92
CA VAL A 260 -12.17 11.51 -7.70
C VAL A 260 -12.08 11.28 -6.21
N TYR A 261 -12.84 10.34 -5.71
CA TYR A 261 -12.89 9.93 -4.32
C TYR A 261 -12.40 8.49 -4.22
N VAL A 262 -11.69 8.18 -3.14
CA VAL A 262 -11.05 6.87 -2.95
C VAL A 262 -11.70 6.20 -1.76
N ASN A 263 -12.12 4.95 -1.93
CA ASN A 263 -12.83 4.18 -0.90
C ASN A 263 -13.99 4.99 -0.30
N ASP A 264 -14.77 5.62 -1.21
CA ASP A 264 -15.87 6.48 -0.80
C ASP A 264 -17.04 5.65 -0.29
N LEU A 265 -17.53 6.05 0.90
CA LEU A 265 -18.64 5.38 1.56
C LEU A 265 -19.95 5.72 0.85
N THR A 266 -20.59 4.72 0.26
CA THR A 266 -21.87 4.84 -0.43
C THR A 266 -22.98 4.19 0.42
N PRO A 267 -23.86 4.96 1.07
CA PRO A 267 -25.03 4.43 1.76
C PRO A 267 -25.99 3.78 0.76
N LEU A 268 -26.42 2.55 1.04
CA LEU A 268 -27.30 1.80 0.16
C LEU A 268 -28.78 2.12 0.43
N THR A 269 -29.60 2.21 -0.62
CA THR A 269 -31.05 2.24 -0.49
C THR A 269 -31.60 0.93 0.08
N ALA A 270 -32.80 0.92 0.64
CA ALA A 270 -33.41 -0.30 1.21
C ALA A 270 -33.45 -1.48 0.22
N ALA A 271 -33.71 -1.22 -1.06
CA ALA A 271 -33.67 -2.23 -2.11
C ALA A 271 -32.26 -2.78 -2.33
N ALA A 272 -31.25 -1.88 -2.43
CA ALA A 272 -29.86 -2.25 -2.60
C ALA A 272 -29.29 -3.01 -1.37
N GLN A 273 -29.71 -2.64 -0.15
CA GLN A 273 -29.37 -3.38 1.08
C GLN A 273 -29.88 -4.83 1.03
N SER A 274 -31.09 -5.04 0.53
CA SER A 274 -31.64 -6.40 0.37
C SER A 274 -30.84 -7.25 -0.63
N ILE A 275 -30.20 -6.64 -1.62
CA ILE A 275 -29.34 -7.32 -2.60
C ILE A 275 -27.96 -7.59 -2.00
N ALA A 276 -27.33 -6.56 -1.40
CA ALA A 276 -25.97 -6.65 -0.91
C ALA A 276 -25.83 -7.35 0.44
N GLY A 277 -26.92 -7.41 1.24
CA GLY A 277 -26.88 -7.90 2.61
C GLY A 277 -26.18 -6.97 3.61
N GLN A 278 -25.89 -5.72 3.21
CA GLN A 278 -25.19 -4.73 4.03
C GLN A 278 -25.79 -3.33 3.85
N LYS A 279 -25.49 -2.40 4.77
CA LYS A 279 -26.08 -1.05 4.77
C LYS A 279 -25.32 -0.05 3.91
N VAL A 280 -24.03 -0.29 3.73
CA VAL A 280 -23.11 0.60 3.00
C VAL A 280 -22.20 -0.21 2.08
N CYS A 281 -21.73 0.41 1.01
CA CYS A 281 -20.64 -0.10 0.19
C CYS A 281 -19.54 0.94 0.10
N TYR A 282 -18.32 0.49 -0.16
CA TYR A 282 -17.19 1.37 -0.49
C TYR A 282 -16.85 1.15 -1.95
N GLY A 283 -16.81 2.24 -2.73
CA GLY A 283 -16.32 2.18 -4.11
C GLY A 283 -14.81 2.47 -4.11
N ASP A 284 -13.99 1.61 -4.71
CA ASP A 284 -12.54 1.79 -4.71
C ASP A 284 -12.15 3.17 -5.27
N ILE A 285 -12.72 3.54 -6.43
CA ILE A 285 -12.56 4.88 -7.00
C ILE A 285 -13.92 5.36 -7.51
N VAL A 286 -14.42 6.45 -6.95
CA VAL A 286 -15.67 7.09 -7.36
C VAL A 286 -15.36 8.37 -8.13
N ILE A 287 -15.87 8.48 -9.35
CA ILE A 287 -15.71 9.65 -10.22
C ILE A 287 -17.06 10.33 -10.36
N VAL A 288 -17.15 11.58 -9.94
CA VAL A 288 -18.43 12.32 -9.93
C VAL A 288 -18.43 13.42 -10.97
N ASN A 289 -19.53 13.49 -11.76
CA ASN A 289 -19.88 14.70 -12.49
C ASN A 289 -20.86 15.53 -11.63
N PRO A 290 -20.39 16.62 -11.00
CA PRO A 290 -21.23 17.40 -10.09
C PRO A 290 -22.33 18.22 -10.82
N VAL A 291 -22.24 18.36 -12.14
CA VAL A 291 -23.22 19.14 -12.92
C VAL A 291 -24.52 18.36 -13.11
N ILE A 292 -24.39 17.07 -13.42
CA ILE A 292 -25.55 16.19 -13.64
C ILE A 292 -25.84 15.27 -12.45
N MET A 293 -25.04 15.41 -11.37
CA MET A 293 -25.13 14.60 -10.16
C MET A 293 -25.06 13.10 -10.44
N ASN A 294 -24.25 12.69 -11.43
CA ASN A 294 -24.01 11.30 -11.77
C ASN A 294 -22.61 10.85 -11.35
N ALA A 295 -22.45 9.58 -10.99
CA ALA A 295 -21.19 9.01 -10.54
C ALA A 295 -20.93 7.64 -11.19
N GLY A 296 -19.67 7.42 -11.56
CA GLY A 296 -19.15 6.12 -11.98
C GLY A 296 -18.19 5.57 -10.92
N ILE A 297 -18.25 4.28 -10.71
CA ILE A 297 -17.40 3.56 -9.76
C ILE A 297 -16.44 2.67 -10.55
N VAL A 298 -15.15 2.79 -10.27
CA VAL A 298 -14.12 1.90 -10.80
C VAL A 298 -13.70 0.98 -9.67
N GLU A 299 -14.05 -0.30 -9.79
CA GLU A 299 -13.67 -1.38 -8.88
C GLU A 299 -12.41 -2.06 -9.40
N LEU A 300 -11.39 -2.14 -8.57
CA LEU A 300 -10.07 -2.63 -8.95
C LEU A 300 -9.85 -4.06 -8.47
N GLN A 301 -9.75 -4.98 -9.41
CA GLN A 301 -9.56 -6.40 -9.12
C GLN A 301 -8.08 -6.79 -9.20
N GLY A 302 -7.48 -7.11 -8.05
CA GLY A 302 -6.16 -7.72 -7.98
C GLY A 302 -6.22 -9.23 -8.34
N GLU A 303 -5.15 -9.77 -8.92
CA GLU A 303 -5.05 -11.20 -9.28
C GLU A 303 -5.21 -12.17 -8.10
N VAL A 304 -5.00 -11.66 -6.87
CA VAL A 304 -4.83 -12.46 -5.65
C VAL A 304 -6.15 -12.96 -5.07
N ILE A 305 -7.30 -12.37 -5.42
CA ILE A 305 -8.58 -12.58 -4.71
C ILE A 305 -9.50 -13.60 -5.42
N HIS A 306 -9.09 -14.23 -6.48
CA HIS A 306 -9.91 -15.23 -7.16
C HIS A 306 -9.94 -16.57 -6.42
N GLY A 307 -10.95 -16.78 -5.55
CA GLY A 307 -10.85 -18.05 -4.91
C GLY A 307 -11.97 -18.71 -4.18
N SER A 308 -13.01 -18.11 -3.74
CA SER A 308 -14.18 -18.88 -3.29
C SER A 308 -15.44 -18.42 -3.99
N GLY A 309 -16.34 -19.35 -4.30
CA GLY A 309 -17.68 -19.00 -4.79
C GLY A 309 -18.39 -17.97 -3.90
N ALA A 310 -18.12 -17.99 -2.59
CA ALA A 310 -18.66 -17.04 -1.62
C ALA A 310 -18.15 -15.59 -1.82
N VAL A 311 -16.85 -15.39 -2.10
CA VAL A 311 -16.29 -14.04 -2.37
C VAL A 311 -16.82 -13.50 -3.68
N LEU A 312 -16.86 -14.34 -4.72
CA LEU A 312 -17.44 -13.95 -6.02
C LEU A 312 -18.94 -13.61 -5.90
N ASP A 313 -19.69 -14.33 -5.08
CA ASP A 313 -21.10 -14.05 -4.83
C ASP A 313 -21.30 -12.74 -4.08
N HIS A 314 -20.46 -12.45 -3.09
CA HIS A 314 -20.49 -11.19 -2.33
C HIS A 314 -20.16 -9.98 -3.25
N ASP A 315 -19.11 -10.08 -4.05
CA ASP A 315 -18.71 -9.01 -4.98
C ASP A 315 -19.79 -8.79 -6.04
N ALA A 316 -20.39 -9.87 -6.58
CA ALA A 316 -21.48 -9.76 -7.53
C ALA A 316 -22.73 -9.09 -6.92
N LYS A 317 -23.08 -9.41 -5.67
CA LYS A 317 -24.17 -8.77 -4.94
C LYS A 317 -23.91 -7.28 -4.70
N ARG A 318 -22.69 -6.93 -4.30
CA ARG A 318 -22.26 -5.54 -4.09
C ARG A 318 -22.38 -4.73 -5.38
N MET A 319 -21.87 -5.24 -6.49
CA MET A 319 -21.98 -4.61 -7.80
C MET A 319 -23.44 -4.44 -8.24
N THR A 320 -24.25 -5.50 -8.11
CA THR A 320 -25.66 -5.44 -8.48
C THR A 320 -26.43 -4.41 -7.65
N ALA A 321 -26.11 -4.30 -6.36
CA ALA A 321 -26.69 -3.30 -5.46
C ALA A 321 -26.33 -1.87 -5.93
N LEU A 322 -25.07 -1.58 -6.25
CA LEU A 322 -24.63 -0.29 -6.76
C LEU A 322 -25.29 0.05 -8.11
N GLN A 323 -25.34 -0.93 -9.02
CA GLN A 323 -26.03 -0.76 -10.33
C GLN A 323 -27.52 -0.50 -10.16
N SER A 324 -28.19 -1.15 -9.19
CA SER A 324 -29.60 -0.91 -8.89
C SER A 324 -29.90 0.52 -8.40
N MET A 325 -28.87 1.20 -7.88
CA MET A 325 -28.92 2.60 -7.47
C MET A 325 -28.57 3.59 -8.60
N GLY A 326 -28.26 3.09 -9.80
CA GLY A 326 -27.95 3.90 -10.96
C GLY A 326 -26.46 4.22 -11.15
N TYR A 327 -25.57 3.63 -10.35
CA TYR A 327 -24.13 3.80 -10.57
C TYR A 327 -23.66 3.00 -11.80
N ASP A 328 -22.82 3.63 -12.62
CA ASP A 328 -22.06 2.94 -13.66
C ASP A 328 -20.82 2.30 -13.01
N VAL A 329 -20.81 0.98 -12.87
CA VAL A 329 -19.70 0.23 -12.22
C VAL A 329 -18.80 -0.39 -13.29
N PHE A 330 -17.50 -0.11 -13.20
CA PHE A 330 -16.45 -0.61 -14.10
C PHE A 330 -15.50 -1.50 -13.31
N LEU A 331 -15.42 -2.77 -13.69
CA LEU A 331 -14.38 -3.68 -13.16
C LEU A 331 -13.10 -3.52 -13.96
N VAL A 332 -12.01 -3.19 -13.29
CA VAL A 332 -10.72 -2.92 -13.91
C VAL A 332 -9.65 -3.77 -13.24
N THR A 333 -8.94 -4.57 -14.04
CA THR A 333 -7.84 -5.41 -13.57
C THR A 333 -6.52 -4.67 -13.67
N HIS A 334 -5.47 -5.24 -13.04
CA HIS A 334 -4.09 -4.78 -13.20
C HIS A 334 -3.68 -4.69 -14.66
N ASP A 335 -3.99 -5.71 -15.47
CA ASP A 335 -3.62 -5.75 -16.89
C ASP A 335 -4.32 -4.65 -17.69
N MET A 336 -5.57 -4.35 -17.39
CA MET A 336 -6.30 -3.24 -18.02
C MET A 336 -5.71 -1.88 -17.67
N LEU A 337 -5.21 -1.69 -16.45
CA LEU A 337 -4.47 -0.47 -16.07
C LEU A 337 -3.11 -0.39 -16.76
N ASN A 338 -2.46 -1.53 -16.95
CA ASN A 338 -1.14 -1.61 -17.58
C ASN A 338 -1.19 -1.44 -19.11
N ASP A 339 -2.31 -1.76 -19.74
CA ASP A 339 -2.52 -1.59 -21.18
C ASP A 339 -3.07 -0.18 -21.50
N ALA A 340 -2.33 0.57 -22.32
CA ALA A 340 -2.70 1.95 -22.68
C ALA A 340 -3.99 2.06 -23.48
N GLU A 341 -4.27 1.10 -24.34
CA GLU A 341 -5.46 1.11 -25.20
C GLU A 341 -6.69 0.70 -24.41
N GLN A 342 -6.58 -0.30 -23.54
CA GLN A 342 -7.66 -0.72 -22.66
C GLN A 342 -8.03 0.38 -21.67
N LEU A 343 -7.03 1.00 -21.01
CA LEU A 343 -7.29 2.13 -20.12
C LEU A 343 -7.95 3.31 -20.85
N ASP A 344 -7.50 3.63 -22.08
CA ASP A 344 -8.11 4.71 -22.86
C ASP A 344 -9.57 4.38 -23.26
N ALA A 345 -9.86 3.11 -23.57
CA ALA A 345 -11.24 2.66 -23.84
C ALA A 345 -12.15 2.79 -22.60
N ILE A 346 -11.65 2.40 -21.42
CA ILE A 346 -12.35 2.57 -20.15
C ILE A 346 -12.62 4.05 -19.89
N VAL A 347 -11.62 4.91 -20.07
CA VAL A 347 -11.75 6.37 -19.88
C VAL A 347 -12.77 6.97 -20.84
N ARG A 348 -12.82 6.54 -22.11
CA ARG A 348 -13.84 6.97 -23.07
C ARG A 348 -15.23 6.56 -22.61
N SER A 349 -15.39 5.33 -22.15
CA SER A 349 -16.66 4.82 -21.65
C SER A 349 -17.11 5.60 -20.40
N LEU A 350 -16.23 5.83 -19.43
CA LEU A 350 -16.47 6.68 -18.27
C LEU A 350 -16.91 8.09 -18.67
N CYS A 351 -16.18 8.73 -19.60
CA CYS A 351 -16.52 10.06 -20.07
C CYS A 351 -17.90 10.09 -20.74
N SER A 352 -18.23 9.06 -21.53
CA SER A 352 -19.55 8.97 -22.19
C SER A 352 -20.69 8.80 -21.18
N ARG A 353 -20.53 7.90 -20.20
CA ARG A 353 -21.54 7.61 -19.17
C ARG A 353 -21.76 8.77 -18.20
N LEU A 354 -20.68 9.45 -17.86
CA LEU A 354 -20.72 10.58 -16.93
C LEU A 354 -20.89 11.93 -17.62
N GLU A 355 -21.14 11.97 -18.92
CA GLU A 355 -21.23 13.21 -19.72
C GLU A 355 -20.02 14.13 -19.54
N LEU A 356 -18.84 13.55 -19.35
CA LEU A 356 -17.57 14.26 -19.20
C LEU A 356 -16.90 14.41 -20.58
N ARG A 357 -16.17 15.51 -20.76
CA ARG A 357 -15.48 15.74 -22.03
C ARG A 357 -14.23 14.83 -22.14
N TYR A 358 -14.28 13.83 -23.02
CA TYR A 358 -13.07 13.11 -23.43
C TYR A 358 -12.15 14.00 -24.27
N ARG A 359 -10.84 13.90 -24.06
CA ARG A 359 -9.81 14.62 -24.83
C ARG A 359 -8.71 13.64 -25.24
N CYS A 360 -8.41 13.55 -26.53
CA CYS A 360 -7.26 12.79 -27.03
C CYS A 360 -5.94 13.30 -26.41
N LYS A 361 -5.03 12.37 -26.13
CA LYS A 361 -3.71 12.67 -25.59
C LYS A 361 -2.74 13.09 -26.71
N THR A 362 -1.95 14.12 -26.48
CA THR A 362 -0.80 14.49 -27.34
C THR A 362 0.31 13.44 -27.21
N LYS A 363 1.30 13.47 -28.12
CA LYS A 363 2.48 12.58 -28.03
C LYS A 363 3.21 12.72 -26.69
N ALA A 364 3.44 13.96 -26.23
CA ALA A 364 4.09 14.22 -24.95
C ALA A 364 3.28 13.66 -23.75
N GLN A 365 1.94 13.76 -23.80
CA GLN A 365 1.07 13.22 -22.75
C GLN A 365 1.05 11.67 -22.75
N LYS A 366 1.16 11.03 -23.92
CA LYS A 366 1.29 9.57 -24.03
C LYS A 366 2.63 9.09 -23.43
N THR A 367 3.73 9.81 -23.69
CA THR A 367 5.03 9.52 -23.06
C THR A 367 4.95 9.64 -21.53
N ALA A 368 4.41 10.75 -21.04
CA ALA A 368 4.23 10.95 -19.59
C ALA A 368 3.31 9.88 -18.96
N GLU A 369 2.28 9.41 -19.67
CA GLU A 369 1.42 8.31 -19.21
C GLU A 369 2.18 6.98 -19.12
N THR A 370 3.01 6.66 -20.11
CA THR A 370 3.84 5.46 -20.08
C THR A 370 4.80 5.48 -18.89
N GLU A 371 5.42 6.64 -18.64
CA GLU A 371 6.30 6.83 -17.48
C GLU A 371 5.54 6.72 -16.15
N LEU A 372 4.38 7.38 -16.04
CA LEU A 372 3.56 7.29 -14.83
C LEU A 372 3.12 5.85 -14.58
N ARG A 373 2.61 5.15 -15.60
CA ARG A 373 2.15 3.77 -15.50
C ARG A 373 3.27 2.85 -15.02
N ALA A 374 4.46 2.94 -15.58
CA ALA A 374 5.62 2.16 -15.15
C ALA A 374 6.00 2.44 -13.69
N ASN A 375 5.85 3.68 -13.23
CA ASN A 375 6.17 4.07 -11.86
C ASN A 375 5.11 3.66 -10.84
N VAL A 376 3.81 3.68 -11.19
CA VAL A 376 2.72 3.38 -10.22
C VAL A 376 2.37 1.89 -10.17
N LEU A 377 2.60 1.15 -11.27
CA LEU A 377 2.46 -0.32 -11.33
C LEU A 377 3.79 -1.03 -11.06
N CYS A 378 4.68 -0.40 -10.31
CA CYS A 378 5.98 -0.94 -9.94
C CYS A 378 5.88 -2.03 -8.86
N ASN A 379 7.00 -2.71 -8.62
CA ASN A 379 7.12 -3.55 -7.44
C ASN A 379 7.24 -2.68 -6.17
N TRP A 380 6.20 -2.65 -5.36
CA TRP A 380 6.14 -1.84 -4.13
C TRP A 380 7.21 -2.20 -3.10
N LEU A 381 7.76 -3.41 -3.14
CA LEU A 381 8.88 -3.81 -2.29
C LEU A 381 10.17 -3.03 -2.59
N GLU A 382 10.27 -2.42 -3.79
CA GLU A 382 11.42 -1.61 -4.19
C GLU A 382 11.36 -0.16 -3.73
N ILE A 383 10.18 0.32 -3.28
CA ILE A 383 10.03 1.70 -2.79
C ILE A 383 10.90 1.90 -1.55
N GLY A 384 11.79 2.89 -1.59
CA GLY A 384 12.72 3.17 -0.50
C GLY A 384 13.91 2.22 -0.40
N ARG A 385 14.21 1.46 -1.46
CA ARG A 385 15.48 0.69 -1.57
C ARG A 385 16.67 1.58 -1.87
#